data_9a5f00dc389f50368d78d17c9cfb969c
#
_entry.id   9a5f00dc389f50368d78d17c9cfb969c
#
_cell.length_a   1.000
_cell.length_b   1.000
_cell.length_c   1.000
_cell.angle_alpha   90.00
_cell.angle_beta   90.00
_cell.angle_gamma   90.00
#
_symmetry.space_group_name_H-M   'P 1'
#
loop_
_entity.id
_entity.type
_entity.pdbx_description
1 polymer ?
#
loop_
_entity_poly.entity_id
_entity_poly.type
_entity_poly.pdbx_seq_one_letter_code
_entity_poly.pdbx_strand_id
1 'polypeptide(L)'
;EMQKDDMVVISTDDHICEPPTLFDNQLSGELLALAPKLRTDPRGKNYWEYQGNIRASIGLNAVVGRPFEEYGMEPTSLDQLRDGCYDVHARIDDMDVNGIAASMCFGNSIGFDGQTFHKAPDKKLALRHLQAYNDWHYDEWCMAYPGRFIPIAILPTWDQQATVDEINRCARKGFRVVSMNENPTVQGLP
;
A
#
# COMPACT_ATOMS: atom_id res chain seq x y z
N GLU A 1 -33.65 -4.89 -20.20
CA GLU A 1 -32.45 -4.00 -20.31
C GLU A 1 -31.87 -3.81 -18.94
N MET A 2 -30.56 -3.98 -18.80
CA MET A 2 -29.82 -3.74 -17.54
C MET A 2 -29.90 -2.27 -17.18
N GLN A 3 -30.35 -1.96 -15.96
CA GLN A 3 -30.43 -0.60 -15.46
C GLN A 3 -29.12 -0.24 -14.74
N LYS A 4 -28.84 1.05 -14.58
CA LYS A 4 -27.65 1.53 -13.86
C LYS A 4 -27.59 0.99 -12.43
N ASP A 5 -28.73 0.86 -11.77
CA ASP A 5 -28.85 0.38 -10.39
C ASP A 5 -28.62 -1.14 -10.25
N ASP A 6 -28.59 -1.89 -11.39
CA ASP A 6 -28.26 -3.31 -11.40
C ASP A 6 -26.74 -3.56 -11.50
N MET A 7 -25.94 -2.49 -11.64
CA MET A 7 -24.49 -2.60 -11.85
C MET A 7 -23.76 -2.71 -10.52
N VAL A 8 -22.85 -3.67 -10.41
CA VAL A 8 -21.89 -3.78 -9.32
C VAL A 8 -20.55 -3.26 -9.81
N VAL A 9 -20.11 -2.12 -9.27
CA VAL A 9 -18.84 -1.49 -9.66
C VAL A 9 -17.75 -1.94 -8.69
N ILE A 10 -16.68 -2.55 -9.23
CA ILE A 10 -15.50 -2.95 -8.47
C ILE A 10 -14.30 -2.22 -9.07
N SER A 11 -13.59 -1.46 -8.23
CA SER A 11 -12.35 -0.82 -8.62
C SER A 11 -11.17 -1.77 -8.37
N THR A 12 -10.36 -2.01 -9.41
CA THR A 12 -9.25 -2.97 -9.35
C THR A 12 -7.87 -2.33 -9.48
N ASP A 13 -7.81 -1.00 -9.45
CA ASP A 13 -6.55 -0.24 -9.60
C ASP A 13 -6.58 1.03 -8.73
N ASP A 14 -6.98 0.87 -7.48
CA ASP A 14 -6.92 1.94 -6.49
C ASP A 14 -5.57 1.94 -5.76
N HIS A 15 -5.27 3.04 -5.08
CA HIS A 15 -4.02 3.21 -4.34
C HIS A 15 -4.28 3.64 -2.89
N ILE A 16 -3.35 3.24 -2.01
CA ILE A 16 -3.29 3.69 -0.62
C ILE A 16 -2.04 4.55 -0.45
N CYS A 17 -2.19 5.71 0.17
CA CYS A 17 -1.07 6.43 0.75
C CYS A 17 -0.91 5.92 2.18
N GLU A 18 0.07 5.10 2.43
CA GLU A 18 0.20 4.42 3.72
C GLU A 18 0.28 5.41 4.88
N PRO A 19 -0.48 5.18 5.96
CA PRO A 19 -0.38 6.01 7.16
C PRO A 19 0.98 5.81 7.85
N PRO A 20 1.55 6.82 8.53
CA PRO A 20 2.85 6.71 9.19
C PRO A 20 2.88 5.67 10.32
N THR A 21 1.72 5.24 10.79
CA THR A 21 1.53 4.29 11.89
C THR A 21 1.34 2.84 11.44
N LEU A 22 1.41 2.57 10.13
CA LEU A 22 1.06 1.26 9.57
C LEU A 22 1.76 0.05 10.21
N PHE A 23 2.96 0.24 10.79
CA PHE A 23 3.71 -0.85 11.45
C PHE A 23 3.47 -0.95 12.96
N ASP A 24 2.77 0.01 13.58
CA ASP A 24 2.73 0.15 15.05
C ASP A 24 2.03 -1.02 15.73
N ASN A 25 1.02 -1.63 15.10
CA ASN A 25 0.31 -2.80 15.63
C ASN A 25 0.93 -4.13 15.17
N GLN A 26 1.77 -4.10 14.14
CA GLN A 26 2.33 -5.31 13.51
C GLN A 26 3.72 -5.66 14.04
N LEU A 27 4.45 -4.68 14.56
CA LEU A 27 5.84 -4.82 14.99
C LEU A 27 6.07 -4.20 16.36
N SER A 28 7.14 -4.62 17.01
CA SER A 28 7.58 -4.07 18.30
C SER A 28 9.11 -4.05 18.41
N GLY A 29 9.62 -3.32 19.40
CA GLY A 29 11.04 -3.25 19.70
C GLY A 29 11.89 -2.83 18.52
N GLU A 30 12.98 -3.54 18.30
CA GLU A 30 13.96 -3.24 17.25
C GLU A 30 13.35 -3.33 15.84
N LEU A 31 12.46 -4.29 15.58
CA LEU A 31 11.81 -4.42 14.29
C LEU A 31 10.98 -3.17 13.95
N LEU A 32 10.22 -2.64 14.89
CA LEU A 32 9.47 -1.40 14.69
C LEU A 32 10.41 -0.20 14.54
N ALA A 33 11.49 -0.14 15.32
CA ALA A 33 12.46 0.96 15.22
C ALA A 33 13.12 1.05 13.83
N LEU A 34 13.35 -0.10 13.19
CA LEU A 34 14.01 -0.22 11.88
C LEU A 34 13.02 -0.28 10.70
N ALA A 35 11.71 -0.23 10.93
CA ALA A 35 10.69 -0.23 9.88
C ALA A 35 10.78 1.05 9.01
N PRO A 36 10.20 1.04 7.79
CA PRO A 36 10.06 2.25 6.99
C PRO A 36 9.43 3.39 7.80
N LYS A 37 9.98 4.59 7.69
CA LYS A 37 9.56 5.77 8.45
C LYS A 37 9.18 6.91 7.52
N LEU A 38 8.03 7.53 7.78
CA LEU A 38 7.71 8.81 7.19
C LEU A 38 8.53 9.91 7.89
N ARG A 39 9.23 10.71 7.09
CA ARG A 39 10.04 11.85 7.54
C ARG A 39 9.52 13.14 6.94
N THR A 40 9.88 14.26 7.55
CA THR A 40 9.59 15.59 7.03
C THR A 40 10.90 16.34 6.84
N ASP A 41 11.11 16.90 5.66
CA ASP A 41 12.28 17.73 5.38
C ASP A 41 12.11 19.15 5.96
N PRO A 42 13.18 19.99 5.96
CA PRO A 42 13.10 21.37 6.46
C PRO A 42 12.12 22.28 5.69
N ARG A 43 11.64 21.87 4.53
CA ARG A 43 10.63 22.60 3.73
C ARG A 43 9.20 22.11 3.98
N GLY A 44 9.01 21.16 4.92
CA GLY A 44 7.72 20.58 5.24
C GLY A 44 7.29 19.44 4.31
N LYS A 45 8.16 18.98 3.39
CA LYS A 45 7.85 17.86 2.51
C LYS A 45 8.01 16.53 3.22
N ASN A 46 7.05 15.65 3.06
CA ASN A 46 7.15 14.27 3.55
C ASN A 46 7.90 13.38 2.55
N TYR A 47 8.60 12.39 3.08
CA TYR A 47 9.23 11.32 2.33
C TYR A 47 9.34 10.06 3.19
N TRP A 48 9.36 8.91 2.56
CA TRP A 48 9.62 7.65 3.24
C TRP A 48 11.11 7.32 3.21
N GLU A 49 11.63 6.86 4.34
CA GLU A 49 13.02 6.42 4.50
C GLU A 49 13.04 4.97 4.99
N TYR A 50 13.83 4.12 4.33
CA TYR A 50 14.02 2.74 4.72
C TYR A 50 15.42 2.24 4.35
N GLN A 51 16.20 1.80 5.34
CA GLN A 51 17.55 1.25 5.17
C GLN A 51 18.45 2.12 4.25
N GLY A 52 18.40 3.44 4.43
CA GLY A 52 19.16 4.40 3.63
C GLY A 52 18.57 4.75 2.27
N ASN A 53 17.48 4.09 1.85
CA ASN A 53 16.75 4.46 0.64
C ASN A 53 15.67 5.49 0.96
N ILE A 54 15.53 6.49 0.08
CA ILE A 54 14.51 7.55 0.19
C ILE A 54 13.52 7.40 -0.96
N ARG A 55 12.22 7.47 -0.63
CA ARG A 55 11.13 7.60 -1.58
C ARG A 55 10.40 8.92 -1.32
N ALA A 56 10.56 9.86 -2.24
CA ALA A 56 10.05 11.22 -2.09
C ALA A 56 8.55 11.34 -2.36
N SER A 57 7.97 10.45 -3.19
CA SER A 57 6.54 10.48 -3.49
C SER A 57 5.75 9.84 -2.35
N ILE A 58 4.76 10.56 -1.82
CA ILE A 58 3.87 10.08 -0.76
C ILE A 58 2.46 9.78 -1.26
N GLY A 59 2.07 10.33 -2.40
CA GLY A 59 0.69 10.27 -2.86
C GLY A 59 0.49 10.07 -4.36
N LEU A 60 1.51 9.92 -5.15
CA LEU A 60 1.48 9.63 -6.58
C LEU A 60 0.26 10.25 -7.32
N ASN A 61 0.26 11.57 -7.52
CA ASN A 61 -0.85 12.30 -8.14
C ASN A 61 -2.19 12.23 -7.39
N ALA A 62 -2.17 12.09 -6.07
CA ALA A 62 -3.37 12.04 -5.24
C ALA A 62 -4.07 13.40 -5.22
N VAL A 63 -4.77 13.74 -6.30
CA VAL A 63 -5.44 15.03 -6.53
C VAL A 63 -6.95 14.98 -6.31
N VAL A 64 -7.47 13.85 -5.86
CA VAL A 64 -8.91 13.68 -5.61
C VAL A 64 -9.46 14.74 -4.66
N GLY A 65 -10.58 15.33 -5.03
CA GLY A 65 -11.23 16.41 -4.27
C GLY A 65 -10.63 17.81 -4.48
N ARG A 66 -9.61 17.97 -5.32
CA ARG A 66 -9.05 19.29 -5.70
C ARG A 66 -9.72 19.83 -6.96
N PRO A 67 -9.85 21.16 -7.10
CA PRO A 67 -10.23 21.75 -8.36
C PRO A 67 -9.14 21.51 -9.42
N PHE A 68 -9.53 21.46 -10.69
CA PHE A 68 -8.65 21.09 -11.80
C PHE A 68 -7.40 21.97 -11.90
N GLU A 69 -7.54 23.27 -11.65
CA GLU A 69 -6.45 24.27 -11.66
C GLU A 69 -5.41 24.07 -10.55
N GLU A 70 -5.73 23.26 -9.54
CA GLU A 70 -4.83 22.89 -8.44
C GLU A 70 -4.15 21.53 -8.65
N TYR A 71 -4.41 20.87 -9.79
CA TYR A 71 -3.78 19.60 -10.08
C TYR A 71 -2.27 19.79 -10.26
N GLY A 72 -1.52 19.06 -9.45
CA GLY A 72 -0.06 18.97 -9.51
C GLY A 72 0.39 17.54 -9.70
N MET A 73 1.68 17.38 -9.94
CA MET A 73 2.26 16.04 -10.13
C MET A 73 2.12 15.18 -8.87
N GLU A 74 2.28 15.80 -7.68
CA GLU A 74 2.25 15.11 -6.40
C GLU A 74 1.90 16.06 -5.26
N PRO A 75 1.14 15.60 -4.26
CA PRO A 75 1.12 16.25 -2.97
C PRO A 75 2.50 16.09 -2.31
N THR A 76 2.90 17.06 -1.50
CA THR A 76 4.21 17.07 -0.84
C THR A 76 4.16 16.66 0.62
N SER A 77 2.96 16.62 1.23
CA SER A 77 2.75 16.22 2.62
C SER A 77 1.38 15.55 2.80
N LEU A 78 1.21 14.75 3.85
CA LEU A 78 -0.04 14.02 4.11
C LEU A 78 -1.24 14.94 4.33
N ASP A 79 -1.03 16.11 4.94
CA ASP A 79 -2.07 17.11 5.17
C ASP A 79 -2.62 17.74 3.88
N GLN A 80 -1.99 17.50 2.74
CA GLN A 80 -2.47 17.90 1.42
C GLN A 80 -3.32 16.81 0.74
N LEU A 81 -3.38 15.61 1.32
CA LEU A 81 -4.18 14.50 0.81
C LEU A 81 -5.60 14.55 1.36
N ARG A 82 -6.56 14.05 0.57
CA ARG A 82 -7.88 13.72 1.07
C ARG A 82 -7.77 12.55 2.06
N ASP A 83 -8.52 12.59 3.15
CA ASP A 83 -8.46 11.57 4.22
C ASP A 83 -8.66 10.16 3.69
N GLY A 84 -9.58 9.94 2.75
CA GLY A 84 -9.78 8.64 2.10
C GLY A 84 -8.57 8.06 1.35
N CYS A 85 -7.48 8.82 1.16
CA CYS A 85 -6.23 8.30 0.62
C CYS A 85 -5.46 7.43 1.63
N TYR A 86 -5.60 7.69 2.94
CA TYR A 86 -4.82 7.03 4.00
C TYR A 86 -5.64 6.54 5.21
N ASP A 87 -6.90 6.95 5.33
CA ASP A 87 -7.84 6.52 6.36
C ASP A 87 -8.91 5.60 5.75
N VAL A 88 -9.03 4.38 6.26
CA VAL A 88 -9.95 3.37 5.72
C VAL A 88 -11.42 3.73 5.94
N HIS A 89 -11.73 4.45 7.03
CA HIS A 89 -13.11 4.84 7.34
C HIS A 89 -13.57 5.95 6.38
N ALA A 90 -12.72 6.95 6.15
CA ALA A 90 -12.99 7.97 5.14
C ALA A 90 -13.01 7.40 3.71
N ARG A 91 -12.22 6.35 3.43
CA ARG A 91 -12.23 5.65 2.14
C ARG A 91 -13.58 5.00 1.86
N ILE A 92 -14.20 4.40 2.85
CA ILE A 92 -15.54 3.78 2.68
C ILE A 92 -16.58 4.83 2.31
N ASP A 93 -16.56 6.00 2.96
CA ASP A 93 -17.48 7.10 2.62
C ASP A 93 -17.27 7.55 1.16
N ASP A 94 -16.03 7.66 0.71
CA ASP A 94 -15.71 7.98 -0.68
C ASP A 94 -16.19 6.90 -1.66
N MET A 95 -16.04 5.63 -1.32
CA MET A 95 -16.53 4.51 -2.15
C MET A 95 -18.05 4.54 -2.24
N ASP A 96 -18.76 4.78 -1.14
CA ASP A 96 -20.23 4.81 -1.11
C ASP A 96 -20.80 5.95 -1.96
N VAL A 97 -20.22 7.15 -1.85
CA VAL A 97 -20.60 8.30 -2.69
C VAL A 97 -20.41 8.01 -4.18
N ASN A 98 -19.37 7.25 -4.53
CA ASN A 98 -19.06 6.88 -5.92
C ASN A 98 -19.73 5.59 -6.40
N GLY A 99 -20.50 4.91 -5.55
CA GLY A 99 -21.19 3.65 -5.88
C GLY A 99 -20.22 2.48 -6.10
N ILE A 100 -19.03 2.50 -5.49
CA ILE A 100 -18.03 1.45 -5.59
C ILE A 100 -18.34 0.38 -4.54
N ALA A 101 -18.69 -0.82 -4.99
CA ALA A 101 -19.04 -1.93 -4.10
C ALA A 101 -17.80 -2.53 -3.41
N ALA A 102 -16.71 -2.68 -4.13
CA ALA A 102 -15.44 -3.19 -3.61
C ALA A 102 -14.24 -2.57 -4.33
N SER A 103 -13.08 -2.55 -3.66
CA SER A 103 -11.85 -1.96 -4.15
C SER A 103 -10.65 -2.86 -3.87
N MET A 104 -9.71 -2.94 -4.82
CA MET A 104 -8.37 -3.50 -4.64
C MET A 104 -7.37 -2.35 -4.63
N CYS A 105 -6.66 -2.18 -3.50
CA CYS A 105 -5.83 -1.02 -3.27
C CYS A 105 -4.34 -1.40 -3.24
N PHE A 106 -3.56 -0.88 -4.18
CA PHE A 106 -2.11 -1.02 -4.20
C PHE A 106 -1.43 -0.03 -3.25
N GLY A 107 -0.30 -0.45 -2.67
CA GLY A 107 0.55 0.43 -1.87
C GLY A 107 1.29 1.46 -2.71
N ASN A 108 1.53 2.63 -2.14
CA ASN A 108 2.29 3.70 -2.78
C ASN A 108 3.73 3.77 -2.27
N SER A 109 3.95 3.88 -0.96
CA SER A 109 5.28 4.07 -0.38
C SER A 109 6.19 2.85 -0.54
N ILE A 110 5.62 1.66 -0.53
CA ILE A 110 6.36 0.41 -0.72
C ILE A 110 6.57 0.06 -2.21
N GLY A 111 5.87 0.75 -3.13
CA GLY A 111 5.75 0.38 -4.54
C GLY A 111 4.74 -0.74 -4.76
N PHE A 112 4.20 -0.84 -5.97
CA PHE A 112 3.11 -1.78 -6.30
C PHE A 112 3.46 -3.25 -6.05
N ASP A 113 4.74 -3.60 -6.20
CA ASP A 113 5.30 -4.94 -6.02
C ASP A 113 6.22 -5.07 -4.80
N GLY A 114 6.25 -4.06 -3.91
CA GLY A 114 7.15 -4.04 -2.77
C GLY A 114 8.58 -3.61 -3.09
N GLN A 115 8.81 -2.77 -4.11
CA GLN A 115 10.12 -2.29 -4.53
C GLN A 115 11.00 -1.76 -3.39
N THR A 116 10.41 -1.12 -2.40
CA THR A 116 11.11 -0.62 -1.21
C THR A 116 11.85 -1.74 -0.48
N PHE A 117 11.22 -2.91 -0.33
CA PHE A 117 11.82 -4.07 0.31
C PHE A 117 12.82 -4.79 -0.61
N HIS A 118 12.55 -4.84 -1.92
CA HIS A 118 13.47 -5.38 -2.92
C HIS A 118 14.80 -4.62 -2.98
N LYS A 119 14.78 -3.31 -2.80
CA LYS A 119 15.98 -2.47 -2.79
C LYS A 119 16.73 -2.48 -1.46
N ALA A 120 16.14 -2.98 -0.40
CA ALA A 120 16.74 -3.00 0.92
C ALA A 120 17.98 -3.92 0.96
N PRO A 121 19.11 -3.50 1.54
CA PRO A 121 20.31 -4.31 1.64
C PRO A 121 20.16 -5.49 2.59
N ASP A 122 19.49 -5.33 3.75
CA ASP A 122 19.19 -6.42 4.67
C ASP A 122 17.90 -7.11 4.27
N LYS A 123 18.03 -8.23 3.56
CA LYS A 123 16.89 -9.02 3.07
C LYS A 123 16.13 -9.76 4.16
N LYS A 124 16.79 -10.12 5.27
CA LYS A 124 16.11 -10.77 6.41
C LYS A 124 15.18 -9.79 7.11
N LEU A 125 15.68 -8.59 7.35
CA LEU A 125 14.90 -7.50 7.93
C LEU A 125 13.77 -7.07 6.96
N ALA A 126 14.09 -6.95 5.66
CA ALA A 126 13.11 -6.61 4.63
C ALA A 126 11.95 -7.62 4.55
N LEU A 127 12.23 -8.92 4.68
CA LEU A 127 11.20 -9.96 4.71
C LEU A 127 10.24 -9.74 5.90
N ARG A 128 10.76 -9.45 7.09
CA ARG A 128 9.93 -9.21 8.28
C ARG A 128 9.03 -7.99 8.11
N HIS A 129 9.55 -6.91 7.53
CA HIS A 129 8.77 -5.71 7.26
C HIS A 129 7.75 -5.91 6.15
N LEU A 130 8.08 -6.68 5.11
CA LEU A 130 7.14 -7.06 4.05
C LEU A 130 5.96 -7.87 4.62
N GLN A 131 6.25 -8.84 5.48
CA GLN A 131 5.22 -9.64 6.16
C GLN A 131 4.32 -8.75 7.03
N ALA A 132 4.90 -7.83 7.79
CA ALA A 132 4.15 -6.87 8.61
C ALA A 132 3.28 -5.94 7.75
N TYR A 133 3.76 -5.51 6.59
CA TYR A 133 2.96 -4.75 5.63
C TYR A 133 1.74 -5.56 5.14
N ASN A 134 1.95 -6.81 4.72
CA ASN A 134 0.84 -7.67 4.32
C ASN A 134 -0.16 -7.87 5.46
N ASP A 135 0.33 -8.06 6.70
CA ASP A 135 -0.53 -8.21 7.87
C ASP A 135 -1.36 -6.96 8.14
N TRP A 136 -0.75 -5.77 8.12
CA TRP A 136 -1.45 -4.50 8.24
C TRP A 136 -2.51 -4.32 7.14
N HIS A 137 -2.14 -4.58 5.88
CA HIS A 137 -3.06 -4.44 4.75
C HIS A 137 -4.29 -5.34 4.91
N TYR A 138 -4.09 -6.58 5.39
CA TYR A 138 -5.21 -7.48 5.65
C TYR A 138 -6.00 -7.06 6.89
N ASP A 139 -5.34 -6.95 8.04
CA ASP A 139 -6.01 -6.84 9.33
C ASP A 139 -6.64 -5.46 9.56
N GLU A 140 -5.95 -4.39 9.15
CA GLU A 140 -6.36 -3.02 9.47
C GLU A 140 -7.02 -2.30 8.29
N TRP A 141 -6.63 -2.60 7.05
CA TRP A 141 -7.27 -2.01 5.89
C TRP A 141 -8.45 -2.84 5.39
N CYS A 142 -8.20 -4.09 4.99
CA CYS A 142 -9.25 -4.89 4.35
C CYS A 142 -10.31 -5.38 5.34
N MET A 143 -9.91 -5.82 6.53
CA MET A 143 -10.82 -6.38 7.54
C MET A 143 -11.51 -5.33 8.41
N ALA A 144 -11.17 -4.04 8.27
CA ALA A 144 -11.98 -2.96 8.85
C ALA A 144 -13.42 -2.99 8.28
N TYR A 145 -13.55 -3.35 6.98
CA TYR A 145 -14.85 -3.49 6.31
C TYR A 145 -14.87 -4.75 5.44
N PRO A 146 -15.17 -5.93 6.02
CA PRO A 146 -15.15 -7.20 5.31
C PRO A 146 -16.06 -7.18 4.07
N GLY A 147 -15.51 -7.62 2.93
CA GLY A 147 -16.22 -7.64 1.65
C GLY A 147 -16.13 -6.35 0.84
N ARG A 148 -15.60 -5.26 1.40
CA ARG A 148 -15.42 -3.99 0.69
C ARG A 148 -14.02 -3.85 0.07
N PHE A 149 -13.05 -4.61 0.53
CA PHE A 149 -11.69 -4.60 -0.03
C PHE A 149 -11.24 -5.99 -0.45
N ILE A 150 -10.47 -6.05 -1.53
CA ILE A 150 -9.84 -7.26 -2.05
C ILE A 150 -8.39 -7.28 -1.57
N PRO A 151 -8.03 -8.18 -0.62
CA PRO A 151 -6.67 -8.23 -0.09
C PRO A 151 -5.65 -8.64 -1.16
N ILE A 152 -4.66 -7.78 -1.41
CA ILE A 152 -3.56 -8.02 -2.33
C ILE A 152 -2.25 -8.11 -1.57
N ALA A 153 -1.52 -9.23 -1.72
CA ALA A 153 -0.24 -9.45 -1.05
C ALA A 153 0.94 -9.04 -1.94
N ILE A 154 1.96 -8.45 -1.35
CA ILE A 154 3.27 -8.27 -1.98
C ILE A 154 4.19 -9.44 -1.61
N LEU A 155 5.14 -9.76 -2.49
CA LEU A 155 5.94 -10.98 -2.39
C LEU A 155 7.45 -10.69 -2.31
N PRO A 156 8.21 -11.48 -1.52
CA PRO A 156 9.66 -11.36 -1.41
C PRO A 156 10.36 -12.09 -2.57
N THR A 157 10.15 -11.65 -3.81
CA THR A 157 10.59 -12.35 -5.04
C THR A 157 12.11 -12.44 -5.21
N TRP A 158 12.91 -11.80 -4.34
CA TRP A 158 14.35 -11.99 -4.26
C TRP A 158 14.78 -13.35 -3.67
N ASP A 159 13.85 -14.11 -3.09
CA ASP A 159 14.07 -15.43 -2.51
C ASP A 159 12.89 -16.34 -2.86
N GLN A 160 13.16 -17.36 -3.66
CA GLN A 160 12.12 -18.25 -4.18
C GLN A 160 11.38 -19.00 -3.08
N GLN A 161 12.09 -19.50 -2.06
CA GLN A 161 11.44 -20.25 -0.98
C GLN A 161 10.61 -19.31 -0.10
N ALA A 162 11.15 -18.14 0.25
CA ALA A 162 10.41 -17.14 1.00
C ALA A 162 9.15 -16.68 0.25
N THR A 163 9.21 -16.59 -1.09
CA THR A 163 8.06 -16.26 -1.93
C THR A 163 6.96 -17.32 -1.81
N VAL A 164 7.31 -18.60 -1.95
CA VAL A 164 6.34 -19.70 -1.81
C VAL A 164 5.75 -19.73 -0.40
N ASP A 165 6.58 -19.55 0.63
CA ASP A 165 6.14 -19.56 2.02
C ASP A 165 5.18 -18.39 2.31
N GLU A 166 5.48 -17.19 1.76
CA GLU A 166 4.64 -16.00 1.93
C GLU A 166 3.31 -16.13 1.17
N ILE A 167 3.29 -16.66 -0.05
CA ILE A 167 2.06 -16.97 -0.78
C ILE A 167 1.16 -17.88 0.07
N ASN A 168 1.73 -18.97 0.60
CA ASN A 168 0.98 -19.91 1.42
C ASN A 168 0.50 -19.27 2.74
N ARG A 169 1.31 -18.43 3.38
CA ARG A 169 0.94 -17.69 4.59
C ARG A 169 -0.24 -16.74 4.31
N CYS A 170 -0.13 -15.93 3.29
CA CYS A 170 -1.17 -14.98 2.89
C CYS A 170 -2.45 -15.70 2.44
N ALA A 171 -2.35 -16.79 1.69
CA ALA A 171 -3.52 -17.57 1.27
C ALA A 171 -4.30 -18.14 2.47
N ARG A 172 -3.59 -18.65 3.50
CA ARG A 172 -4.23 -19.11 4.76
C ARG A 172 -4.88 -17.97 5.53
N LYS A 173 -4.31 -16.77 5.49
CA LYS A 173 -4.85 -15.57 6.15
C LYS A 173 -6.13 -15.06 5.45
N GLY A 174 -6.26 -15.29 4.14
CA GLY A 174 -7.45 -14.89 3.38
C GLY A 174 -7.18 -14.09 2.12
N PHE A 175 -5.93 -13.82 1.79
CA PHE A 175 -5.58 -13.19 0.52
C PHE A 175 -5.98 -14.06 -0.68
N ARG A 176 -6.31 -13.41 -1.78
CA ARG A 176 -6.69 -14.08 -3.04
C ARG A 176 -5.92 -13.55 -4.25
N VAL A 177 -5.20 -12.46 -4.06
CA VAL A 177 -4.45 -11.77 -5.11
C VAL A 177 -3.03 -11.51 -4.62
N VAL A 178 -2.08 -11.54 -5.53
CA VAL A 178 -0.69 -11.13 -5.32
C VAL A 178 -0.31 -10.04 -6.33
N SER A 179 0.54 -9.12 -5.90
CA SER A 179 1.17 -8.13 -6.77
C SER A 179 2.59 -8.56 -7.10
N MET A 180 2.94 -8.52 -8.38
CA MET A 180 4.27 -8.87 -8.88
C MET A 180 4.68 -7.88 -9.97
N ASN A 181 5.99 -7.69 -10.13
CA ASN A 181 6.53 -6.93 -11.25
C ASN A 181 6.43 -7.74 -12.55
N GLU A 182 5.95 -7.13 -13.61
CA GLU A 182 5.89 -7.72 -14.95
C GLU A 182 7.27 -7.91 -15.59
N ASN A 183 8.27 -7.18 -15.09
CA ASN A 183 9.65 -7.28 -15.55
C ASN A 183 10.57 -7.66 -14.38
N PRO A 184 10.77 -8.95 -14.11
CA PRO A 184 11.57 -9.41 -12.98
C PRO A 184 13.05 -9.01 -13.08
N THR A 185 13.56 -8.69 -14.26
CA THR A 185 14.98 -8.28 -14.44
C THR A 185 15.30 -6.96 -13.72
N VAL A 186 14.32 -6.06 -13.51
CA VAL A 186 14.50 -4.82 -12.72
C VAL A 186 14.74 -5.11 -11.25
N GLN A 187 14.42 -6.31 -10.80
CA GLN A 187 14.68 -6.82 -9.45
C GLN A 187 15.94 -7.70 -9.37
N GLY A 188 16.70 -7.80 -10.46
CA GLY A 188 17.88 -8.64 -10.55
C GLY A 188 17.59 -10.14 -10.72
N LEU A 189 16.38 -10.49 -11.08
CA LEU A 189 15.97 -11.86 -11.41
C LEU A 189 16.23 -12.15 -12.89
N PRO A 190 16.54 -13.40 -13.28
CA PRO A 190 16.76 -13.78 -14.67
C PRO A 190 15.50 -13.71 -15.54
#